data_8d11f264d4d8b310900c06c217d499a4
#
_entry.id   8d11f264d4d8b310900c06c217d499a4
#
_cell.length_a   1.000
_cell.length_b   1.000
_cell.length_c   1.000
_cell.angle_alpha   90.00
_cell.angle_beta   90.00
_cell.angle_gamma   90.00
#
_symmetry.space_group_name_H-M   'P 1'
#
loop_
_entity.id
_entity.type
_entity.pdbx_description
1 polymer ?
#
loop_
_entity_poly.entity_id
_entity_poly.type
_entity_poly.pdbx_seq_one_letter_code
_entity_poly.pdbx_strand_id
1 'polypeptide(L)'
;MATTDYNIASTLPANVEAERSILGAILLDNLAYNQAAEHLRPDDFSLDSHRRIYSRMVDLAESSRPIDMITLIEELERRKELEAIGDVGYVSGLVDGVPDRPSIEHYIRIVRDKALLRGLI
;
A
#
# COMPACT_ATOMS: atom_id res chain seq x y z
N MET A 1 14.11 7.10 -29.84
CA MET A 1 13.20 6.34 -29.11
C MET A 1 12.11 7.15 -28.50
N ALA A 2 10.91 6.85 -28.79
CA ALA A 2 9.80 7.71 -28.42
C ALA A 2 9.22 7.34 -27.05
N THR A 3 10.09 7.04 -26.13
CA THR A 3 9.62 6.57 -24.83
C THR A 3 9.76 7.58 -23.72
N THR A 4 10.29 8.76 -24.05
CA THR A 4 10.59 9.76 -23.04
C THR A 4 9.35 10.15 -22.23
N ASP A 5 8.25 10.49 -22.93
CA ASP A 5 7.03 10.91 -22.25
C ASP A 5 6.41 9.77 -21.46
N TYR A 6 6.41 8.58 -22.05
CA TYR A 6 5.93 7.40 -21.35
C TYR A 6 6.72 7.14 -20.06
N ASN A 7 8.03 7.35 -20.12
CA ASN A 7 8.90 7.06 -18.99
C ASN A 7 8.89 8.10 -17.89
N ILE A 8 8.37 9.30 -18.16
CA ILE A 8 8.32 10.33 -17.13
C ILE A 8 7.59 9.82 -15.87
N ALA A 9 6.39 9.28 -16.04
CA ALA A 9 5.63 8.76 -14.91
C ALA A 9 6.32 7.56 -14.29
N SER A 10 6.87 6.65 -15.10
CA SER A 10 7.50 5.44 -14.59
C SER A 10 8.88 5.68 -14.01
N THR A 11 9.48 6.87 -14.25
CA THR A 11 10.79 7.20 -13.68
C THR A 11 10.72 7.93 -12.34
N LEU A 12 9.51 8.30 -11.89
CA LEU A 12 9.37 8.87 -10.56
C LEU A 12 9.80 7.84 -9.53
N PRO A 13 10.55 8.27 -8.50
CA PRO A 13 11.03 7.33 -7.49
C PRO A 13 9.90 6.57 -6.84
N ALA A 14 9.95 5.25 -6.95
CA ALA A 14 8.94 4.37 -6.37
C ALA A 14 9.48 2.95 -6.26
N ASN A 15 8.92 2.20 -5.34
CA ASN A 15 9.17 0.76 -5.25
C ASN A 15 7.84 0.07 -4.97
N VAL A 16 7.14 -0.29 -6.03
CA VAL A 16 5.81 -0.89 -5.96
C VAL A 16 5.82 -2.22 -5.21
N GLU A 17 6.88 -3.01 -5.38
CA GLU A 17 6.98 -4.29 -4.68
C GLU A 17 7.08 -4.11 -3.17
N ALA A 18 7.84 -3.11 -2.71
CA ALA A 18 7.91 -2.82 -1.28
C ALA A 18 6.56 -2.35 -0.76
N GLU A 19 5.83 -1.52 -1.53
CA GLU A 19 4.48 -1.09 -1.16
C GLU A 19 3.54 -2.28 -1.03
N ARG A 20 3.56 -3.19 -2.00
CA ARG A 20 2.72 -4.38 -1.97
C ARG A 20 3.04 -5.26 -0.76
N SER A 21 4.31 -5.41 -0.45
CA SER A 21 4.74 -6.24 0.67
C SER A 21 4.27 -5.67 2.01
N ILE A 22 4.30 -4.34 2.15
CA ILE A 22 3.79 -3.69 3.36
C ILE A 22 2.30 -3.93 3.51
N LEU A 23 1.53 -3.68 2.46
CA LEU A 23 0.08 -3.84 2.50
C LEU A 23 -0.31 -5.30 2.78
N GLY A 24 0.37 -6.24 2.14
CA GLY A 24 0.11 -7.66 2.37
C GLY A 24 0.46 -8.08 3.80
N ALA A 25 1.57 -7.58 4.32
CA ALA A 25 1.98 -7.90 5.70
C ALA A 25 0.96 -7.39 6.71
N ILE A 26 0.40 -6.21 6.49
CA ILE A 26 -0.63 -5.64 7.36
C ILE A 26 -1.86 -6.54 7.38
N LEU A 27 -2.26 -7.06 6.22
CA LEU A 27 -3.43 -7.94 6.14
C LEU A 27 -3.23 -9.24 6.89
N LEU A 28 -1.99 -9.69 7.01
CA LEU A 28 -1.67 -10.92 7.73
C LEU A 28 -1.42 -10.70 9.22
N ASP A 29 -0.96 -9.51 9.60
CA ASP A 29 -0.59 -9.22 10.98
C ASP A 29 -0.77 -7.74 11.27
N ASN A 30 -1.72 -7.41 12.13
CA ASN A 30 -2.02 -6.01 12.44
C ASN A 30 -0.87 -5.29 13.15
N LEU A 31 0.09 -6.02 13.72
CA LEU A 31 1.28 -5.39 14.28
C LEU A 31 2.09 -4.68 13.20
N ALA A 32 2.05 -5.20 11.98
CA ALA A 32 2.71 -4.53 10.85
C ALA A 32 2.09 -3.17 10.57
N TYR A 33 0.77 -3.03 10.78
CA TYR A 33 0.12 -1.74 10.63
C TYR A 33 0.69 -0.72 11.61
N ASN A 34 0.88 -1.12 12.86
CA ASN A 34 1.41 -0.19 13.86
C ASN A 34 2.80 0.31 13.47
N GLN A 35 3.63 -0.57 12.96
CA GLN A 35 4.96 -0.18 12.49
C GLN A 35 4.87 0.77 11.30
N ALA A 36 4.00 0.47 10.34
CA ALA A 36 3.84 1.31 9.16
C ALA A 36 3.29 2.68 9.54
N ALA A 37 2.30 2.73 10.41
CA ALA A 37 1.61 3.97 10.79
C ALA A 37 2.53 4.97 11.48
N GLU A 38 3.60 4.50 12.10
CA GLU A 38 4.58 5.39 12.72
C GLU A 38 5.34 6.23 11.69
N HIS A 39 5.44 5.75 10.46
CA HIS A 39 6.33 6.35 9.47
C HIS A 39 5.67 6.69 8.14
N LEU A 40 4.52 6.07 7.82
CA LEU A 40 3.91 6.22 6.50
C LEU A 40 2.50 6.79 6.58
N ARG A 41 2.21 7.68 5.63
CA ARG A 41 0.87 8.19 5.37
C ARG A 41 0.41 7.64 4.03
N PRO A 42 -0.91 7.67 3.74
CA PRO A 42 -1.39 7.21 2.44
C PRO A 42 -0.68 7.85 1.25
N ASP A 43 -0.37 9.14 1.34
CA ASP A 43 0.29 9.86 0.24
C ASP A 43 1.72 9.38 -0.03
N ASP A 44 2.31 8.64 0.89
CA ASP A 44 3.65 8.10 0.68
C ASP A 44 3.68 6.94 -0.33
N PHE A 45 2.53 6.34 -0.59
CA PHE A 45 2.43 5.27 -1.59
C PHE A 45 2.34 5.87 -2.98
N SER A 46 3.00 5.25 -3.94
CA SER A 46 3.11 5.80 -5.28
C SER A 46 1.89 5.54 -6.16
N LEU A 47 1.18 4.45 -5.93
CA LEU A 47 0.01 4.08 -6.73
C LEU A 47 -1.27 4.53 -6.06
N ASP A 48 -2.20 5.03 -6.88
CA ASP A 48 -3.51 5.41 -6.38
C ASP A 48 -4.22 4.25 -5.68
N SER A 49 -4.11 3.05 -6.26
CA SER A 49 -4.71 1.87 -5.64
C SER A 49 -4.14 1.62 -4.24
N HIS A 50 -2.83 1.77 -4.07
CA HIS A 50 -2.19 1.57 -2.79
C HIS A 50 -2.56 2.66 -1.78
N ARG A 51 -2.66 3.90 -2.24
CA ARG A 51 -3.10 5.00 -1.37
C ARG A 51 -4.51 4.75 -0.85
N ARG A 52 -5.41 4.29 -1.72
CA ARG A 52 -6.79 3.99 -1.33
C ARG A 52 -6.85 2.83 -0.35
N ILE A 53 -6.11 1.76 -0.63
CA ILE A 53 -6.07 0.59 0.26
C ILE A 53 -5.56 0.99 1.64
N TYR A 54 -4.44 1.70 1.70
CA TYR A 54 -3.86 2.10 2.97
C TYR A 54 -4.79 3.07 3.72
N SER A 55 -5.46 3.98 3.00
CA SER A 55 -6.43 4.89 3.62
C SER A 55 -7.56 4.12 4.30
N ARG A 56 -8.03 3.04 3.68
CA ARG A 56 -9.09 2.23 4.30
C ARG A 56 -8.56 1.46 5.49
N MET A 57 -7.29 1.06 5.46
CA MET A 57 -6.67 0.45 6.63
C MET A 57 -6.60 1.43 7.80
N VAL A 58 -6.25 2.68 7.52
CA VAL A 58 -6.23 3.74 8.53
C VAL A 58 -7.63 3.91 9.13
N ASP A 59 -8.66 3.96 8.30
CA ASP A 59 -10.04 4.11 8.77
C ASP A 59 -10.44 2.94 9.69
N LEU A 60 -10.08 1.73 9.31
CA LEU A 60 -10.37 0.55 10.13
C LEU A 60 -9.69 0.64 11.49
N ALA A 61 -8.41 1.01 11.48
CA ALA A 61 -7.64 1.15 12.71
C ALA A 61 -8.21 2.23 13.62
N GLU A 62 -8.58 3.37 13.04
CA GLU A 62 -9.14 4.48 13.82
C GLU A 62 -10.51 4.15 14.39
N SER A 63 -11.22 3.21 13.78
CA SER A 63 -12.51 2.73 14.27
C SER A 63 -12.37 1.54 15.22
N SER A 64 -11.14 1.20 15.58
CA SER A 64 -10.83 0.04 16.43
C SER A 64 -11.35 -1.26 15.85
N ARG A 65 -11.33 -1.38 14.53
CA ARG A 65 -11.74 -2.61 13.83
C ARG A 65 -10.49 -3.33 13.33
N PRO A 66 -10.51 -4.66 13.30
CA PRO A 66 -9.36 -5.41 12.78
C PRO A 66 -9.16 -5.15 11.30
N ILE A 67 -7.91 -5.24 10.86
CA ILE A 67 -7.57 -5.08 9.45
C ILE A 67 -7.25 -6.47 8.90
N ASP A 68 -8.12 -6.96 8.02
CA ASP A 68 -7.91 -8.22 7.32
C ASP A 68 -8.57 -8.14 5.94
N MET A 69 -8.48 -9.20 5.15
CA MET A 69 -9.06 -9.19 3.81
C MET A 69 -10.55 -8.90 3.82
N ILE A 70 -11.26 -9.48 4.78
CA ILE A 70 -12.73 -9.34 4.83
C ILE A 70 -13.13 -7.91 5.15
N THR A 71 -12.55 -7.34 6.20
CA THR A 71 -12.88 -5.98 6.62
C THR A 71 -12.44 -4.96 5.58
N LEU A 72 -11.29 -5.16 4.97
CA LEU A 72 -10.78 -4.26 3.95
C LEU A 72 -11.67 -4.26 2.71
N ILE A 73 -12.03 -5.45 2.23
CA ILE A 73 -12.89 -5.57 1.03
C ILE A 73 -14.24 -4.92 1.30
N GLU A 74 -14.82 -5.16 2.46
CA GLU A 74 -16.11 -4.57 2.80
C GLU A 74 -16.04 -3.04 2.84
N GLU A 75 -14.97 -2.51 3.41
CA GLU A 75 -14.80 -1.06 3.48
C GLU A 75 -14.58 -0.45 2.09
N LEU A 76 -13.80 -1.11 1.25
CA LEU A 76 -13.60 -0.67 -0.12
C LEU A 76 -14.90 -0.71 -0.93
N GLU A 77 -15.71 -1.75 -0.74
CA GLU A 77 -17.01 -1.84 -1.39
C GLU A 77 -17.96 -0.73 -0.93
N ARG A 78 -17.99 -0.51 0.36
CA ARG A 78 -18.86 0.53 0.93
C ARG A 78 -18.52 1.90 0.36
N ARG A 79 -17.25 2.15 0.08
CA ARG A 79 -16.80 3.41 -0.50
C ARG A 79 -16.74 3.40 -2.01
N LYS A 80 -17.18 2.31 -2.63
CA LYS A 80 -17.20 2.15 -4.09
C LYS A 80 -15.81 2.29 -4.71
N GLU A 81 -14.81 1.78 -4.02
CA GLU A 81 -13.43 1.82 -4.47
C GLU A 81 -12.88 0.45 -4.85
N LEU A 82 -13.59 -0.62 -4.54
CA LEU A 82 -13.06 -1.97 -4.75
C LEU A 82 -12.64 -2.22 -6.18
N GLU A 83 -13.50 -1.86 -7.13
CA GLU A 83 -13.18 -2.05 -8.55
C GLU A 83 -11.99 -1.20 -8.96
N ALA A 84 -11.90 0.02 -8.45
CA ALA A 84 -10.81 0.94 -8.81
C ALA A 84 -9.44 0.46 -8.36
N ILE A 85 -9.38 -0.32 -7.28
CA ILE A 85 -8.08 -0.79 -6.77
C ILE A 85 -7.66 -2.14 -7.38
N GLY A 86 -8.48 -2.74 -8.21
CA GLY A 86 -8.17 -4.02 -8.85
C GLY A 86 -9.01 -5.18 -8.36
N ASP A 87 -10.07 -4.88 -7.63
CA ASP A 87 -11.04 -5.85 -7.15
C ASP A 87 -10.45 -6.83 -6.12
N VAL A 88 -11.23 -7.85 -5.76
CA VAL A 88 -10.85 -8.85 -4.76
C VAL A 88 -9.53 -9.54 -5.14
N GLY A 89 -9.34 -9.79 -6.43
CA GLY A 89 -8.13 -10.46 -6.91
C GLY A 89 -6.84 -9.71 -6.56
N TYR A 90 -6.90 -8.38 -6.62
CA TYR A 90 -5.73 -7.60 -6.26
C TYR A 90 -5.41 -7.72 -4.77
N VAL A 91 -6.42 -7.66 -3.91
CA VAL A 91 -6.23 -7.80 -2.47
C VAL A 91 -5.67 -9.18 -2.13
N SER A 92 -6.21 -10.23 -2.75
CA SER A 92 -5.70 -11.59 -2.59
C SER A 92 -4.22 -11.67 -2.98
N GLY A 93 -3.87 -11.04 -4.09
CA GLY A 93 -2.49 -11.04 -4.57
C GLY A 93 -1.53 -10.37 -3.62
N LEU A 94 -2.00 -9.36 -2.87
CA LEU A 94 -1.14 -8.71 -1.87
C LEU A 94 -0.73 -9.69 -0.78
N VAL A 95 -1.67 -10.49 -0.30
CA VAL A 95 -1.40 -11.48 0.75
C VAL A 95 -0.47 -12.58 0.23
N ASP A 96 -0.75 -13.05 -0.99
CA ASP A 96 0.05 -14.13 -1.58
C ASP A 96 1.48 -13.71 -1.86
N GLY A 97 1.71 -12.43 -2.08
CA GLY A 97 3.03 -11.93 -2.42
C GLY A 97 3.94 -11.62 -1.23
N VAL A 98 3.47 -11.84 0.00
CA VAL A 98 4.29 -11.53 1.18
C VAL A 98 5.34 -12.62 1.39
N PRO A 99 6.62 -12.24 1.56
CA PRO A 99 7.66 -13.21 1.89
C PRO A 99 7.36 -13.91 3.23
N ASP A 100 7.92 -15.11 3.40
CA ASP A 100 7.74 -15.86 4.64
C ASP A 100 8.19 -15.09 5.88
N ARG A 101 9.25 -14.31 5.73
CA ARG A 101 9.76 -13.47 6.82
C ARG A 101 9.92 -12.05 6.29
N PRO A 102 8.82 -11.30 6.27
CA PRO A 102 8.88 -9.94 5.73
C PRO A 102 9.72 -9.03 6.60
N SER A 103 10.60 -8.27 5.97
CA SER A 103 11.39 -7.25 6.64
C SER A 103 10.61 -5.93 6.56
N ILE A 104 9.56 -5.81 7.37
CA ILE A 104 8.64 -4.69 7.27
C ILE A 104 9.34 -3.35 7.47
N GLU A 105 10.25 -3.26 8.43
CA GLU A 105 10.99 -2.04 8.68
C GLU A 105 11.80 -1.60 7.47
N HIS A 106 12.40 -2.57 6.79
CA HIS A 106 13.21 -2.30 5.61
C HIS A 106 12.32 -1.78 4.47
N TYR A 107 11.18 -2.40 4.26
CA TYR A 107 10.25 -1.97 3.21
C TYR A 107 9.67 -0.59 3.51
N ILE A 108 9.36 -0.32 4.77
CA ILE A 108 8.87 1.01 5.18
C ILE A 108 9.90 2.07 4.84
N ARG A 109 11.17 1.80 5.13
CA ARG A 109 12.25 2.73 4.83
C ARG A 109 12.34 2.99 3.33
N ILE A 110 12.26 1.92 2.53
CA ILE A 110 12.31 2.07 1.08
C ILE A 110 11.18 2.97 0.58
N VAL A 111 9.95 2.69 1.01
CA VAL A 111 8.78 3.46 0.57
C VAL A 111 8.91 4.91 1.02
N ARG A 112 9.33 5.13 2.25
CA ARG A 112 9.50 6.49 2.76
C ARG A 112 10.56 7.27 1.99
N ASP A 113 11.69 6.63 1.71
CA ASP A 113 12.76 7.28 0.95
C ASP A 113 12.29 7.66 -0.45
N LYS A 114 11.55 6.76 -1.10
CA LYS A 114 11.01 7.06 -2.42
C LYS A 114 9.98 8.19 -2.38
N ALA A 115 9.14 8.21 -1.34
CA ALA A 115 8.16 9.28 -1.17
C ALA A 115 8.85 10.64 -0.98
N LEU A 116 9.92 10.68 -0.19
CA LEU A 116 10.69 11.91 0.01
C LEU A 116 11.30 12.39 -1.29
N LEU A 117 11.83 11.48 -2.09
CA LEU A 117 12.40 11.83 -3.38
C LEU A 117 11.35 12.38 -4.34
N ARG A 118 10.14 11.82 -4.33
CA ARG A 118 9.03 12.35 -5.15
C ARG A 118 8.66 13.75 -4.71
N GLY A 119 8.71 14.04 -3.41
CA GLY A 119 8.38 15.34 -2.88
C GLY A 119 9.36 16.43 -3.24
N LEU A 120 10.56 16.07 -3.67
CA LEU A 120 11.57 17.03 -4.08
C LEU A 120 11.48 17.35 -5.57
N ILE A 121 10.70 16.61 -6.29
CA ILE A 121 10.51 16.77 -7.72
C ILE A 121 9.34 17.68 -8.01
#